data_26dc8cd531fa52fb3b59037ee57d5a22
#
_entry.id   26dc8cd531fa52fb3b59037ee57d5a22
#
_cell.length_a   1.000
_cell.length_b   1.000
_cell.length_c   1.000
_cell.angle_alpha   90.00
_cell.angle_beta   90.00
_cell.angle_gamma   90.00
#
_symmetry.space_group_name_H-M   'P 1'
#
loop_
_entity.id
_entity.type
_entity.pdbx_description
1 polymer ?
#
loop_
_entity_poly.entity_id
_entity_poly.type
_entity_poly.pdbx_seq_one_letter_code
_entity_poly.pdbx_strand_id
1 'polypeptide(L)'
;MIISYKKRAIIFLLFLFYFIKKSDIIIENEIIKNANDKFLVMDLNYINSLKKLVYTINFGNYDLIRKINKEKGFDYFIFVDQYNETYNDTNWTIILIPEEVRNLNLSIIKKQRFIKTHPHLFFPNYNLSIYIDGTYQIYGNLSEFLLRILTPNLSIYILEHPERRKVNTEISLVKILKKDYVDNLMKIKERYKNENFPDNGGLVESCLIIRMHNDETCINIMKDWFFQIEHYSHRDQLSFNYILWKSKKKVKYLSKKFCFQYLGGDYIHKKRMVFENSK
;
A
#
# COMPACT_ATOMS: atom_id res chain seq x y z
N MET A 1 -42.79 -27.20 42.15
CA MET A 1 -43.12 -25.80 41.85
C MET A 1 -41.92 -24.84 42.02
N ILE A 2 -41.00 -25.09 42.96
CA ILE A 2 -39.83 -24.23 43.26
C ILE A 2 -38.75 -24.23 42.12
N ILE A 3 -38.58 -25.35 41.38
CA ILE A 3 -37.61 -25.47 40.27
C ILE A 3 -38.01 -24.61 39.04
N SER A 4 -39.30 -24.39 38.85
CA SER A 4 -39.81 -23.56 37.75
C SER A 4 -39.51 -22.05 37.93
N TYR A 5 -39.50 -21.55 39.17
CA TYR A 5 -39.20 -20.14 39.45
C TYR A 5 -37.73 -19.78 39.28
N LYS A 6 -36.82 -20.65 39.71
CA LYS A 6 -35.35 -20.45 39.49
C LYS A 6 -34.97 -20.45 38.03
N LYS A 7 -35.54 -21.32 37.20
CA LYS A 7 -35.30 -21.32 35.76
C LYS A 7 -35.80 -20.04 35.08
N ARG A 8 -36.96 -19.55 35.45
CA ARG A 8 -37.51 -18.29 34.90
C ARG A 8 -36.69 -17.07 35.32
N ALA A 9 -36.19 -17.01 36.56
CA ALA A 9 -35.31 -15.96 37.03
C ALA A 9 -33.95 -15.92 36.28
N ILE A 10 -33.37 -17.09 36.01
CA ILE A 10 -32.11 -17.19 35.24
C ILE A 10 -32.32 -16.75 33.80
N ILE A 11 -33.40 -17.15 33.16
CA ILE A 11 -33.74 -16.73 31.80
C ILE A 11 -33.97 -15.21 31.74
N PHE A 12 -34.66 -14.64 32.73
CA PHE A 12 -34.88 -13.21 32.80
C PHE A 12 -33.58 -12.42 33.01
N LEU A 13 -32.67 -12.92 33.88
CA LEU A 13 -31.34 -12.32 34.07
C LEU A 13 -30.46 -12.39 32.79
N LEU A 14 -30.51 -13.50 32.09
CA LEU A 14 -29.79 -13.64 30.80
C LEU A 14 -30.35 -12.71 29.71
N PHE A 15 -31.70 -12.52 29.70
CA PHE A 15 -32.34 -11.56 28.81
C PHE A 15 -31.98 -10.12 29.16
N LEU A 16 -31.95 -9.79 30.46
CA LEU A 16 -31.55 -8.45 30.95
C LEU A 16 -30.08 -8.16 30.60
N PHE A 17 -29.17 -9.13 30.80
CA PHE A 17 -27.77 -9.02 30.44
C PHE A 17 -27.59 -8.86 28.92
N TYR A 18 -28.37 -9.58 28.11
CA TYR A 18 -28.36 -9.43 26.65
C TYR A 18 -28.83 -8.04 26.21
N PHE A 19 -29.88 -7.50 26.81
CA PHE A 19 -30.40 -6.14 26.53
C PHE A 19 -29.43 -5.05 26.98
N ILE A 20 -28.81 -5.16 28.13
CA ILE A 20 -27.81 -4.20 28.63
C ILE A 20 -26.60 -4.21 27.68
N LYS A 21 -26.07 -5.38 27.34
CA LYS A 21 -24.94 -5.48 26.41
C LYS A 21 -25.26 -4.97 25.01
N LYS A 22 -26.49 -5.11 24.55
CA LYS A 22 -26.95 -4.58 23.27
C LYS A 22 -27.13 -3.06 23.29
N SER A 23 -27.59 -2.49 24.40
CA SER A 23 -27.70 -1.03 24.56
C SER A 23 -26.33 -0.37 24.65
N ASP A 24 -25.36 -0.98 25.35
CA ASP A 24 -23.98 -0.47 25.43
C ASP A 24 -23.31 -0.44 24.06
N ILE A 25 -23.49 -1.49 23.24
CA ILE A 25 -22.98 -1.54 21.86
C ILE A 25 -23.64 -0.48 20.98
N ILE A 26 -24.93 -0.22 21.15
CA ILE A 26 -25.66 0.80 20.37
C ILE A 26 -25.15 2.21 20.76
N ILE A 27 -25.01 2.49 22.06
CA ILE A 27 -24.50 3.76 22.56
C ILE A 27 -23.03 3.98 22.10
N GLU A 28 -22.19 2.96 22.21
CA GLU A 28 -20.81 3.03 21.77
C GLU A 28 -20.70 3.29 20.25
N ASN A 29 -21.53 2.62 19.46
CA ASN A 29 -21.60 2.83 18.00
C ASN A 29 -22.15 4.23 17.65
N GLU A 30 -23.10 4.78 18.40
CA GLU A 30 -23.65 6.11 18.20
C GLU A 30 -22.66 7.21 18.60
N ILE A 31 -21.92 7.01 19.70
CA ILE A 31 -20.82 7.89 20.12
C ILE A 31 -19.69 7.88 19.10
N ILE A 32 -19.30 6.70 18.60
CA ILE A 32 -18.28 6.54 17.56
C ILE A 32 -18.74 7.18 16.25
N LYS A 33 -20.01 7.02 15.88
CA LYS A 33 -20.58 7.63 14.67
C LYS A 33 -20.58 9.16 14.78
N ASN A 34 -21.06 9.72 15.90
CA ASN A 34 -21.10 11.18 16.12
C ASN A 34 -19.69 11.80 16.20
N ALA A 35 -18.73 11.10 16.83
CA ALA A 35 -17.34 11.54 16.86
C ALA A 35 -16.71 11.48 15.47
N ASN A 36 -16.97 10.41 14.70
CA ASN A 36 -16.49 10.26 13.34
C ASN A 36 -17.10 11.28 12.39
N ASP A 37 -18.40 11.58 12.50
CA ASP A 37 -19.07 12.56 11.64
C ASP A 37 -18.53 13.98 11.90
N LYS A 38 -18.22 14.34 13.14
CA LYS A 38 -17.61 15.65 13.47
C LYS A 38 -16.15 15.73 13.01
N PHE A 39 -15.41 14.65 13.11
CA PHE A 39 -14.04 14.52 12.61
C PHE A 39 -14.01 14.54 11.06
N LEU A 40 -14.93 13.81 10.42
CA LEU A 40 -15.10 13.76 8.97
C LEU A 40 -15.33 15.14 8.34
N VAL A 41 -16.13 16.01 8.96
CA VAL A 41 -16.40 17.35 8.43
C VAL A 41 -15.17 18.25 8.46
N MET A 42 -14.34 18.16 9.51
CA MET A 42 -13.08 18.93 9.58
C MET A 42 -12.06 18.46 8.54
N ASP A 43 -11.94 17.16 8.34
CA ASP A 43 -10.92 16.61 7.46
C ASP A 43 -11.35 16.60 5.98
N LEU A 44 -12.63 16.66 5.67
CA LEU A 44 -13.09 16.74 4.29
C LEU A 44 -12.63 18.02 3.59
N ASN A 45 -12.64 19.15 4.28
CA ASN A 45 -12.12 20.41 3.74
C ASN A 45 -10.61 20.30 3.48
N TYR A 46 -9.86 19.70 4.41
CA TYR A 46 -8.45 19.41 4.22
C TYR A 46 -8.20 18.49 3.02
N ILE A 47 -8.91 17.35 2.93
CA ILE A 47 -8.79 16.43 1.80
C ILE A 47 -9.10 17.13 0.47
N ASN A 48 -10.14 17.96 0.43
CA ASN A 48 -10.54 18.70 -0.77
C ASN A 48 -9.52 19.78 -1.17
N SER A 49 -8.80 20.35 -0.22
CA SER A 49 -7.75 21.34 -0.50
C SER A 49 -6.48 20.72 -1.08
N LEU A 50 -6.26 19.42 -0.89
CA LEU A 50 -5.09 18.74 -1.42
C LEU A 50 -5.20 18.52 -2.93
N LYS A 51 -4.13 18.80 -3.65
CA LYS A 51 -3.95 18.37 -5.03
C LYS A 51 -3.48 16.92 -5.04
N LYS A 52 -4.32 16.03 -5.56
CA LYS A 52 -4.17 14.57 -5.41
C LYS A 52 -4.02 13.88 -6.74
N LEU A 53 -3.20 12.84 -6.77
CA LEU A 53 -3.08 11.98 -7.94
C LEU A 53 -3.09 10.48 -7.57
N VAL A 54 -3.51 9.67 -8.52
CA VAL A 54 -3.31 8.23 -8.55
C VAL A 54 -2.36 7.91 -9.68
N TYR A 55 -1.38 7.04 -9.45
CA TYR A 55 -0.51 6.60 -10.53
C TYR A 55 -0.16 5.13 -10.46
N THR A 56 0.13 4.59 -11.62
CA THR A 56 0.61 3.22 -11.82
C THR A 56 1.75 3.20 -12.83
N ILE A 57 2.43 2.07 -12.94
CA ILE A 57 3.56 1.89 -13.85
C ILE A 57 3.41 0.52 -14.53
N ASN A 58 3.43 0.50 -15.85
CA ASN A 58 3.33 -0.74 -16.64
C ASN A 58 4.44 -0.80 -17.70
N PHE A 59 5.61 -1.24 -17.30
CA PHE A 59 6.74 -1.45 -18.18
C PHE A 59 6.74 -2.86 -18.78
N GLY A 60 7.14 -2.99 -20.04
CA GLY A 60 7.15 -4.24 -20.76
C GLY A 60 5.75 -4.79 -21.08
N ASN A 61 4.72 -3.97 -20.96
CA ASN A 61 3.32 -4.40 -21.11
C ASN A 61 3.00 -5.63 -20.24
N TYR A 62 3.48 -5.59 -18.98
CA TYR A 62 3.45 -6.72 -18.07
C TYR A 62 2.05 -7.02 -17.55
N ASP A 63 1.28 -5.97 -17.22
CA ASP A 63 -0.07 -6.07 -16.72
C ASP A 63 -1.11 -5.68 -17.77
N LEU A 64 -2.31 -6.25 -17.66
CA LEU A 64 -3.48 -5.78 -18.36
C LEU A 64 -4.06 -4.58 -17.61
N ILE A 65 -3.79 -3.38 -18.13
CA ILE A 65 -4.32 -2.16 -17.53
C ILE A 65 -5.81 -2.04 -17.84
N ARG A 66 -6.58 -1.88 -16.78
CA ARG A 66 -8.03 -1.78 -16.86
C ARG A 66 -8.48 -0.32 -16.90
N LYS A 67 -9.66 -0.12 -17.48
CA LYS A 67 -10.33 1.18 -17.48
C LYS A 67 -10.66 1.59 -16.06
N ILE A 68 -10.43 2.88 -15.76
CA ILE A 68 -10.77 3.47 -14.46
C ILE A 68 -11.94 4.43 -14.57
N ASN A 69 -12.71 4.53 -13.50
CA ASN A 69 -13.69 5.59 -13.30
C ASN A 69 -13.00 6.71 -12.50
N LYS A 70 -12.81 7.88 -13.15
CA LYS A 70 -12.16 9.03 -12.51
C LYS A 70 -13.05 9.64 -11.45
N GLU A 71 -12.55 9.81 -10.25
CA GLU A 71 -13.18 10.62 -9.21
C GLU A 71 -12.73 12.06 -9.34
N LYS A 72 -13.67 13.01 -9.19
CA LYS A 72 -13.37 14.45 -9.22
C LYS A 72 -12.40 14.82 -8.11
N GLY A 73 -11.39 15.63 -8.43
CA GLY A 73 -10.36 16.05 -7.47
C GLY A 73 -9.13 15.13 -7.41
N PHE A 74 -9.05 14.16 -8.31
CA PHE A 74 -7.88 13.32 -8.54
C PHE A 74 -7.47 13.33 -10.01
N ASP A 75 -6.16 13.41 -10.26
CA ASP A 75 -5.57 13.15 -11.56
C ASP A 75 -5.02 11.72 -11.62
N TYR A 76 -5.01 11.11 -12.81
CA TYR A 76 -4.69 9.69 -12.97
C TYR A 76 -3.63 9.50 -14.04
N PHE A 77 -2.48 8.94 -13.68
CA PHE A 77 -1.32 8.80 -14.56
C PHE A 77 -0.83 7.36 -14.64
N ILE A 78 -0.44 6.95 -15.82
CA ILE A 78 0.27 5.69 -16.04
C ILE A 78 1.60 5.94 -16.71
N PHE A 79 2.69 5.46 -16.08
CA PHE A 79 4.00 5.42 -16.74
C PHE A 79 4.14 4.15 -17.56
N VAL A 80 4.57 4.29 -18.80
CA VAL A 80 4.83 3.19 -19.74
C VAL A 80 6.19 3.36 -20.38
N ASP A 81 6.88 2.26 -20.68
CA ASP A 81 8.15 2.29 -21.40
C ASP A 81 7.95 2.43 -22.92
N GLN A 82 6.81 1.95 -23.41
CA GLN A 82 6.39 2.06 -24.80
C GLN A 82 4.89 2.35 -24.86
N TYR A 83 4.49 3.19 -25.82
CA TYR A 83 3.08 3.44 -26.08
C TYR A 83 2.42 2.21 -26.69
N ASN A 84 1.19 1.96 -26.29
CA ASN A 84 0.33 0.93 -26.85
C ASN A 84 -1.10 1.47 -26.94
N GLU A 85 -1.75 1.30 -28.06
CA GLU A 85 -3.12 1.78 -28.31
C GLU A 85 -4.15 1.24 -27.30
N THR A 86 -3.88 0.08 -26.69
CA THR A 86 -4.75 -0.49 -25.64
C THR A 86 -4.89 0.40 -24.40
N TYR A 87 -4.01 1.40 -24.22
CA TYR A 87 -4.14 2.37 -23.15
C TYR A 87 -5.17 3.46 -23.40
N ASN A 88 -5.58 3.71 -24.66
CA ASN A 88 -6.50 4.79 -25.03
C ASN A 88 -7.85 4.66 -24.34
N ASP A 89 -8.36 3.45 -24.18
CA ASP A 89 -9.68 3.18 -23.57
C ASP A 89 -9.63 3.04 -22.04
N THR A 90 -8.47 3.25 -21.43
CA THR A 90 -8.26 2.99 -19.99
C THR A 90 -8.60 4.19 -19.10
N ASN A 91 -8.78 5.38 -19.67
CA ASN A 91 -8.95 6.66 -18.99
C ASN A 91 -7.71 7.14 -18.18
N TRP A 92 -6.57 6.46 -18.25
CA TRP A 92 -5.32 6.93 -17.68
C TRP A 92 -4.69 8.01 -18.57
N THR A 93 -4.06 9.01 -17.96
CA THR A 93 -3.16 9.93 -18.67
C THR A 93 -1.82 9.24 -18.82
N ILE A 94 -1.40 8.99 -20.06
CA ILE A 94 -0.20 8.22 -20.38
C ILE A 94 1.03 9.11 -20.28
N ILE A 95 2.05 8.66 -19.56
CA ILE A 95 3.38 9.26 -19.47
C ILE A 95 4.40 8.24 -19.99
N LEU A 96 5.10 8.56 -21.05
CA LEU A 96 6.25 7.77 -21.47
C LEU A 96 7.36 7.88 -20.41
N ILE A 97 8.11 6.81 -20.24
CA ILE A 97 9.25 6.81 -19.31
C ILE A 97 10.13 8.02 -19.58
N PRO A 98 10.35 8.91 -18.59
CA PRO A 98 11.18 10.09 -18.75
C PRO A 98 12.61 9.73 -19.20
N GLU A 99 13.19 10.58 -20.03
CA GLU A 99 14.50 10.28 -20.63
C GLU A 99 15.60 10.11 -19.57
N GLU A 100 15.57 10.92 -18.53
CA GLU A 100 16.49 10.80 -17.40
C GLU A 100 16.38 9.43 -16.69
N VAL A 101 15.18 8.85 -16.60
CA VAL A 101 14.99 7.49 -16.05
C VAL A 101 15.37 6.42 -17.07
N ARG A 102 15.06 6.65 -18.35
CA ARG A 102 15.42 5.73 -19.43
C ARG A 102 16.92 5.52 -19.51
N ASN A 103 17.70 6.56 -19.32
CA ASN A 103 19.16 6.58 -19.43
C ASN A 103 19.87 6.09 -18.16
N LEU A 104 19.16 5.82 -17.05
CA LEU A 104 19.76 5.19 -15.88
C LEU A 104 20.33 3.82 -16.25
N ASN A 105 21.53 3.51 -15.74
CA ASN A 105 22.13 2.18 -15.86
C ASN A 105 21.47 1.18 -14.88
N LEU A 106 20.19 0.94 -15.08
CA LEU A 106 19.36 0.09 -14.24
C LEU A 106 18.53 -0.88 -15.08
N SER A 107 18.23 -2.06 -14.55
CA SER A 107 17.25 -2.95 -15.17
C SER A 107 15.87 -2.28 -15.24
N ILE A 108 15.03 -2.72 -16.17
CA ILE A 108 13.68 -2.16 -16.35
C ILE A 108 12.84 -2.25 -15.06
N ILE A 109 13.02 -3.31 -14.27
CA ILE A 109 12.35 -3.48 -12.97
C ILE A 109 12.83 -2.40 -12.00
N LYS A 110 14.13 -2.13 -11.91
CA LYS A 110 14.67 -1.11 -11.02
C LYS A 110 14.27 0.30 -11.48
N LYS A 111 14.16 0.56 -12.78
CA LYS A 111 13.61 1.82 -13.33
C LYS A 111 12.14 2.00 -12.92
N GLN A 112 11.34 0.95 -12.98
CA GLN A 112 9.97 0.97 -12.45
C GLN A 112 9.94 1.30 -10.95
N ARG A 113 10.83 0.68 -10.15
CA ARG A 113 10.94 0.96 -8.71
C ARG A 113 11.43 2.37 -8.42
N PHE A 114 12.30 2.92 -9.27
CA PHE A 114 12.73 4.33 -9.17
C PHE A 114 11.52 5.28 -9.26
N ILE A 115 10.70 5.14 -10.29
CA ILE A 115 9.48 5.97 -10.43
C ILE A 115 8.53 5.73 -9.26
N LYS A 116 8.35 4.47 -8.84
CA LYS A 116 7.49 4.10 -7.71
C LYS A 116 7.90 4.80 -6.42
N THR A 117 9.20 4.92 -6.16
CA THR A 117 9.72 5.48 -4.92
C THR A 117 9.99 6.99 -4.98
N HIS A 118 10.03 7.62 -6.15
CA HIS A 118 10.35 9.04 -6.30
C HIS A 118 9.22 9.88 -6.92
N PRO A 119 7.95 9.76 -6.48
CA PRO A 119 6.87 10.57 -7.06
C PRO A 119 7.09 12.08 -6.93
N HIS A 120 7.85 12.54 -5.93
CA HIS A 120 8.21 13.95 -5.74
C HIS A 120 9.01 14.54 -6.93
N LEU A 121 9.73 13.72 -7.68
CA LEU A 121 10.46 14.17 -8.87
C LEU A 121 9.54 14.38 -10.08
N PHE A 122 8.48 13.56 -10.20
CA PHE A 122 7.59 13.56 -11.35
C PHE A 122 6.31 14.39 -11.14
N PHE A 123 5.94 14.58 -9.88
CA PHE A 123 4.69 15.26 -9.48
C PHE A 123 4.92 16.32 -8.39
N PRO A 124 5.88 17.26 -8.56
CA PRO A 124 6.25 18.21 -7.50
C PRO A 124 5.11 19.13 -7.07
N ASN A 125 4.13 19.34 -7.98
CA ASN A 125 3.00 20.23 -7.74
C ASN A 125 1.79 19.56 -7.09
N TYR A 126 1.88 18.27 -6.69
CA TYR A 126 0.83 17.54 -6.00
C TYR A 126 1.18 17.35 -4.53
N ASN A 127 0.17 17.37 -3.67
CA ASN A 127 0.36 17.19 -2.23
C ASN A 127 0.38 15.72 -1.84
N LEU A 128 -0.48 14.91 -2.48
CA LEU A 128 -0.70 13.52 -2.13
C LEU A 128 -0.67 12.62 -3.37
N SER A 129 0.02 11.50 -3.28
CA SER A 129 0.02 10.46 -4.30
C SER A 129 -0.50 9.13 -3.76
N ILE A 130 -1.30 8.46 -4.59
CA ILE A 130 -1.71 7.07 -4.41
C ILE A 130 -1.05 6.25 -5.51
N TYR A 131 -0.07 5.41 -5.15
CA TYR A 131 0.50 4.42 -6.05
C TYR A 131 -0.29 3.12 -5.96
N ILE A 132 -0.63 2.54 -7.10
CA ILE A 132 -1.22 1.20 -7.21
C ILE A 132 -0.47 0.40 -8.27
N ASP A 133 -0.31 -0.92 -8.04
CA ASP A 133 0.20 -1.82 -9.09
C ASP A 133 -0.80 -1.93 -10.25
N GLY A 134 -0.32 -2.26 -11.47
CA GLY A 134 -1.13 -2.30 -12.69
C GLY A 134 -2.32 -3.27 -12.66
N THR A 135 -2.30 -4.27 -11.78
CA THR A 135 -3.42 -5.22 -11.58
C THR A 135 -4.54 -4.67 -10.70
N TYR A 136 -4.34 -3.51 -10.05
CA TYR A 136 -5.32 -2.91 -9.15
C TYR A 136 -6.43 -2.19 -9.91
N GLN A 137 -7.62 -2.24 -9.33
CA GLN A 137 -8.81 -1.49 -9.74
C GLN A 137 -9.27 -0.58 -8.61
N ILE A 138 -9.88 0.55 -8.98
CA ILE A 138 -10.53 1.49 -8.09
C ILE A 138 -12.03 1.35 -8.31
N TYR A 139 -12.77 1.01 -7.26
CA TYR A 139 -14.22 0.83 -7.32
C TYR A 139 -14.98 1.55 -6.20
N GLY A 140 -14.27 2.03 -5.18
CA GLY A 140 -14.83 2.84 -4.11
C GLY A 140 -14.48 4.33 -4.25
N ASN A 141 -15.02 5.14 -3.34
CA ASN A 141 -14.74 6.57 -3.26
C ASN A 141 -13.39 6.82 -2.59
N LEU A 142 -12.45 7.41 -3.32
CA LEU A 142 -11.09 7.66 -2.82
C LEU A 142 -11.03 8.78 -1.77
N SER A 143 -11.91 9.78 -1.87
CA SER A 143 -11.98 10.84 -0.86
C SER A 143 -12.44 10.29 0.49
N GLU A 144 -13.44 9.41 0.48
CA GLU A 144 -13.88 8.69 1.69
C GLU A 144 -12.76 7.78 2.22
N PHE A 145 -12.08 7.06 1.34
CA PHE A 145 -10.94 6.23 1.71
C PHE A 145 -9.87 7.05 2.42
N LEU A 146 -9.47 8.20 1.86
CA LEU A 146 -8.48 9.08 2.48
C LEU A 146 -8.92 9.63 3.83
N LEU A 147 -10.20 10.02 3.98
CA LEU A 147 -10.76 10.46 5.25
C LEU A 147 -10.60 9.43 6.37
N ARG A 148 -10.73 8.15 6.04
CA ARG A 148 -10.63 7.06 7.01
C ARG A 148 -9.19 6.70 7.37
N ILE A 149 -8.24 6.97 6.49
CA ILE A 149 -6.85 6.54 6.71
C ILE A 149 -5.92 7.66 7.12
N LEU A 150 -6.09 8.89 6.63
CA LEU A 150 -5.15 9.96 6.91
C LEU A 150 -5.18 10.33 8.40
N THR A 151 -3.99 10.50 8.96
CA THR A 151 -3.77 10.91 10.35
C THR A 151 -2.71 12.00 10.39
N PRO A 152 -2.83 12.98 11.29
CA PRO A 152 -1.81 14.02 11.45
C PRO A 152 -0.41 13.44 11.69
N ASN A 153 0.60 14.12 11.18
CA ASN A 153 2.02 13.79 11.40
C ASN A 153 2.51 12.45 10.80
N LEU A 154 1.73 11.83 9.92
CA LEU A 154 2.18 10.69 9.14
C LEU A 154 2.11 11.00 7.64
N SER A 155 3.19 10.71 6.94
CA SER A 155 3.31 10.99 5.50
C SER A 155 3.29 9.75 4.61
N ILE A 156 3.28 8.54 5.20
CA ILE A 156 3.32 7.27 4.46
C ILE A 156 2.30 6.29 5.03
N TYR A 157 1.50 5.70 4.14
CA TYR A 157 0.48 4.68 4.41
C TYR A 157 0.70 3.54 3.41
N ILE A 158 0.84 2.31 3.91
CA ILE A 158 1.21 1.15 3.09
C ILE A 158 0.51 -0.11 3.60
N LEU A 159 0.21 -1.06 2.72
CA LEU A 159 -0.41 -2.31 3.14
C LEU A 159 0.51 -3.14 4.03
N GLU A 160 0.00 -3.61 5.18
CA GLU A 160 0.62 -4.70 5.91
C GLU A 160 0.47 -6.00 5.09
N HIS A 161 1.52 -6.81 5.06
CA HIS A 161 1.43 -8.10 4.36
C HIS A 161 0.41 -9.00 5.08
N PRO A 162 -0.63 -9.51 4.39
CA PRO A 162 -1.77 -10.18 5.05
C PRO A 162 -1.41 -11.49 5.75
N GLU A 163 -0.38 -12.20 5.26
CA GLU A 163 -0.06 -13.55 5.70
C GLU A 163 1.30 -13.67 6.39
N ARG A 164 2.24 -12.79 6.06
CA ARG A 164 3.63 -12.92 6.50
C ARG A 164 4.11 -11.68 7.24
N ARG A 165 4.84 -11.91 8.33
CA ARG A 165 5.46 -10.85 9.14
C ARG A 165 6.96 -11.01 9.28
N LYS A 166 7.51 -12.14 8.82
CA LYS A 166 8.92 -12.47 8.94
C LYS A 166 9.61 -12.30 7.60
N VAL A 167 10.66 -11.48 7.55
CA VAL A 167 11.42 -11.23 6.34
C VAL A 167 12.13 -12.49 5.83
N ASN A 168 12.64 -13.34 6.73
CA ASN A 168 13.28 -14.59 6.32
C ASN A 168 12.33 -15.59 5.66
N THR A 169 11.05 -15.58 6.06
CA THR A 169 10.01 -16.39 5.39
C THR A 169 9.77 -15.89 3.96
N GLU A 170 9.72 -14.56 3.77
CA GLU A 170 9.59 -13.97 2.43
C GLU A 170 10.82 -14.23 1.57
N ILE A 171 12.03 -14.09 2.10
CA ILE A 171 13.28 -14.42 1.41
C ILE A 171 13.25 -15.88 0.91
N SER A 172 12.82 -16.81 1.75
CA SER A 172 12.72 -18.22 1.39
C SER A 172 11.72 -18.45 0.26
N LEU A 173 10.57 -17.79 0.31
CA LEU A 173 9.55 -17.88 -0.73
C LEU A 173 10.04 -17.26 -2.06
N VAL A 174 10.67 -16.09 -2.03
CA VAL A 174 11.27 -15.45 -3.21
C VAL A 174 12.30 -16.35 -3.87
N LYS A 175 13.11 -17.06 -3.06
CA LYS A 175 14.10 -18.06 -3.53
C LYS A 175 13.41 -19.24 -4.21
N ILE A 176 12.40 -19.84 -3.55
CA ILE A 176 11.64 -20.99 -4.10
C ILE A 176 10.96 -20.61 -5.41
N LEU A 177 10.35 -19.43 -5.47
CA LEU A 177 9.64 -18.93 -6.65
C LEU A 177 10.58 -18.34 -7.71
N LYS A 178 11.91 -18.38 -7.49
CA LYS A 178 12.94 -17.82 -8.39
C LYS A 178 12.63 -16.38 -8.82
N LYS A 179 12.20 -15.54 -7.87
CA LYS A 179 11.82 -14.14 -8.12
C LYS A 179 12.97 -13.14 -7.95
N ASP A 180 14.14 -13.59 -7.51
CA ASP A 180 15.39 -12.83 -7.45
C ASP A 180 16.59 -13.80 -7.42
N TYR A 181 17.79 -13.28 -7.65
CA TYR A 181 19.02 -14.05 -7.58
C TYR A 181 19.32 -14.51 -6.15
N VAL A 182 19.73 -15.76 -6.01
CA VAL A 182 20.01 -16.38 -4.70
C VAL A 182 21.07 -15.59 -3.95
N ASP A 183 22.14 -15.13 -4.64
CA ASP A 183 23.23 -14.37 -4.03
C ASP A 183 22.74 -13.05 -3.42
N ASN A 184 21.84 -12.34 -4.09
CA ASN A 184 21.23 -11.12 -3.55
C ASN A 184 20.45 -11.42 -2.26
N LEU A 185 19.66 -12.49 -2.28
CA LEU A 185 18.85 -12.89 -1.14
C LEU A 185 19.73 -13.31 0.06
N MET A 186 20.82 -14.01 -0.19
CA MET A 186 21.77 -14.42 0.87
C MET A 186 22.51 -13.23 1.45
N LYS A 187 22.97 -12.28 0.62
CA LYS A 187 23.58 -11.02 1.08
C LYS A 187 22.65 -10.22 1.99
N ILE A 188 21.35 -10.10 1.62
CA ILE A 188 20.36 -9.43 2.46
C ILE A 188 20.21 -10.14 3.80
N LYS A 189 20.06 -11.47 3.79
CA LYS A 189 19.86 -12.27 4.98
C LYS A 189 21.04 -12.14 5.95
N GLU A 190 22.26 -12.23 5.44
CA GLU A 190 23.48 -12.08 6.23
C GLU A 190 23.58 -10.67 6.82
N ARG A 191 23.35 -9.65 6.02
CA ARG A 191 23.37 -8.26 6.46
C ARG A 191 22.37 -8.00 7.57
N TYR A 192 21.12 -8.45 7.43
CA TYR A 192 20.09 -8.26 8.44
C TYR A 192 20.43 -8.97 9.75
N LYS A 193 21.07 -10.15 9.67
CA LYS A 193 21.59 -10.85 10.84
C LYS A 193 22.71 -10.04 11.50
N ASN A 194 23.69 -9.55 10.75
CA ASN A 194 24.84 -8.81 11.27
C ASN A 194 24.45 -7.47 11.88
N GLU A 195 23.41 -6.80 11.32
CA GLU A 195 22.88 -5.55 11.86
C GLU A 195 21.82 -5.77 12.97
N ASN A 196 21.52 -7.00 13.34
CA ASN A 196 20.51 -7.37 14.35
C ASN A 196 19.09 -6.87 13.99
N PHE A 197 18.75 -6.81 12.69
CA PHE A 197 17.38 -6.53 12.28
C PHE A 197 16.46 -7.67 12.72
N PRO A 198 15.39 -7.40 13.50
CA PRO A 198 14.51 -8.45 14.01
C PRO A 198 13.74 -9.12 12.88
N ASP A 199 13.74 -10.45 12.80
CA ASP A 199 13.03 -11.21 11.75
C ASP A 199 11.52 -10.94 11.75
N ASN A 200 10.96 -10.63 12.92
CA ASN A 200 9.55 -10.25 13.08
C ASN A 200 9.30 -8.75 12.99
N GLY A 201 10.19 -7.99 12.37
CA GLY A 201 10.08 -6.53 12.16
C GLY A 201 8.92 -6.10 11.25
N GLY A 202 8.07 -7.03 10.85
CA GLY A 202 6.95 -6.79 9.94
C GLY A 202 7.33 -6.99 8.48
N LEU A 203 6.31 -7.05 7.62
CA LEU A 203 6.44 -7.11 6.18
C LEU A 203 5.31 -6.30 5.54
N VAL A 204 5.60 -5.63 4.45
CA VAL A 204 4.62 -4.86 3.68
C VAL A 204 4.27 -5.54 2.37
N GLU A 205 3.10 -5.21 1.86
CA GLU A 205 2.69 -5.49 0.48
C GLU A 205 2.64 -4.15 -0.27
N SER A 206 3.65 -3.90 -1.09
CA SER A 206 3.90 -2.58 -1.67
C SER A 206 3.07 -2.25 -2.93
N CYS A 207 2.04 -3.03 -3.20
CA CYS A 207 1.13 -2.82 -4.34
C CYS A 207 0.17 -1.62 -4.17
N LEU A 208 0.04 -1.09 -2.95
CA LEU A 208 -0.68 0.14 -2.63
C LEU A 208 0.15 0.98 -1.67
N ILE A 209 0.43 2.22 -2.03
CA ILE A 209 1.15 3.18 -1.19
C ILE A 209 0.51 4.55 -1.32
N ILE A 210 0.11 5.15 -0.20
CA ILE A 210 -0.40 6.52 -0.15
C ILE A 210 0.64 7.39 0.55
N ARG A 211 0.94 8.57 0.01
CA ARG A 211 2.01 9.42 0.52
C ARG A 211 1.71 10.91 0.37
N MET A 212 2.07 11.67 1.40
CA MET A 212 2.38 13.09 1.27
C MET A 212 3.80 13.17 0.71
N HIS A 213 3.93 12.98 -0.61
CA HIS A 213 5.21 12.61 -1.23
C HIS A 213 6.25 13.74 -1.30
N ASN A 214 5.85 14.98 -1.03
CA ASN A 214 6.76 16.11 -0.88
C ASN A 214 7.18 16.37 0.58
N ASP A 215 6.68 15.58 1.54
CA ASP A 215 7.17 15.61 2.92
C ASP A 215 8.61 15.10 2.99
N GLU A 216 9.47 15.82 3.69
CA GLU A 216 10.91 15.52 3.78
C GLU A 216 11.15 14.12 4.38
N THR A 217 10.39 13.72 5.39
CA THR A 217 10.50 12.39 5.99
C THR A 217 10.12 11.31 4.97
N CYS A 218 9.06 11.55 4.18
CA CYS A 218 8.67 10.65 3.11
C CYS A 218 9.76 10.53 2.05
N ILE A 219 10.30 11.65 1.58
CA ILE A 219 11.38 11.68 0.58
C ILE A 219 12.59 10.88 1.06
N ASN A 220 13.04 11.09 2.29
CA ASN A 220 14.20 10.42 2.85
C ASN A 220 13.98 8.90 2.98
N ILE A 221 12.83 8.46 3.51
CA ILE A 221 12.49 7.04 3.58
C ILE A 221 12.45 6.41 2.19
N MET A 222 11.85 7.09 1.20
CA MET A 222 11.72 6.57 -0.16
C MET A 222 13.09 6.48 -0.87
N LYS A 223 13.99 7.44 -0.67
CA LYS A 223 15.38 7.40 -1.16
C LYS A 223 16.16 6.24 -0.56
N ASP A 224 16.10 6.07 0.77
CA ASP A 224 16.76 4.97 1.46
C ASP A 224 16.21 3.61 1.01
N TRP A 225 14.89 3.54 0.78
CA TRP A 225 14.26 2.33 0.28
C TRP A 225 14.72 2.01 -1.14
N PHE A 226 14.78 3.01 -2.02
CA PHE A 226 15.30 2.81 -3.37
C PHE A 226 16.76 2.38 -3.37
N PHE A 227 17.60 2.94 -2.51
CA PHE A 227 18.99 2.50 -2.33
C PHE A 227 19.08 0.99 -2.03
N GLN A 228 18.19 0.46 -1.19
CA GLN A 228 18.14 -0.99 -0.93
C GLN A 228 17.73 -1.79 -2.18
N ILE A 229 16.77 -1.28 -2.93
CA ILE A 229 16.27 -1.92 -4.16
C ILE A 229 17.37 -1.93 -5.22
N GLU A 230 18.10 -0.85 -5.35
CA GLU A 230 19.17 -0.69 -6.32
C GLU A 230 20.35 -1.61 -6.04
N HIS A 231 20.81 -1.68 -4.79
CA HIS A 231 22.08 -2.32 -4.43
C HIS A 231 21.93 -3.77 -3.96
N TYR A 232 20.75 -4.19 -3.53
CA TYR A 232 20.56 -5.53 -2.95
C TYR A 232 19.53 -6.37 -3.69
N SER A 233 18.24 -6.05 -3.56
CA SER A 233 17.17 -6.83 -4.18
C SER A 233 16.10 -5.93 -4.78
N HIS A 234 15.74 -6.19 -6.03
CA HIS A 234 14.62 -5.50 -6.66
C HIS A 234 13.25 -5.87 -6.04
N ARG A 235 13.23 -6.87 -5.14
CA ARG A 235 12.04 -7.22 -4.33
C ARG A 235 11.87 -6.21 -3.20
N ASP A 236 11.15 -5.16 -3.50
CA ASP A 236 10.94 -3.99 -2.65
C ASP A 236 10.38 -4.33 -1.25
N GLN A 237 9.53 -5.36 -1.14
CA GLN A 237 8.97 -5.83 0.14
C GLN A 237 10.04 -6.29 1.14
N LEU A 238 11.20 -6.77 0.66
CA LEU A 238 12.24 -7.29 1.55
C LEU A 238 12.93 -6.21 2.39
N SER A 239 12.92 -4.95 1.94
CA SER A 239 13.74 -3.90 2.52
C SER A 239 12.97 -2.75 3.18
N PHE A 240 11.68 -2.57 2.92
CA PHE A 240 10.93 -1.43 3.46
C PHE A 240 10.93 -1.39 5.00
N ASN A 241 10.58 -2.51 5.64
CA ASN A 241 10.54 -2.57 7.10
C ASN A 241 11.93 -2.46 7.75
N TYR A 242 12.98 -2.92 7.05
CA TYR A 242 14.36 -2.71 7.47
C TYR A 242 14.72 -1.20 7.50
N ILE A 243 14.32 -0.43 6.48
CA ILE A 243 14.55 1.02 6.46
C ILE A 243 13.78 1.72 7.58
N LEU A 244 12.55 1.34 7.85
CA LEU A 244 11.76 1.90 8.96
C LEU A 244 12.42 1.61 10.32
N TRP A 245 12.88 0.38 10.51
CA TRP A 245 13.59 0.00 11.73
C TRP A 245 14.87 0.81 11.92
N LYS A 246 15.66 0.97 10.86
CA LYS A 246 16.92 1.71 10.89
C LYS A 246 16.72 3.20 11.13
N SER A 247 15.76 3.81 10.46
CA SER A 247 15.44 5.24 10.57
C SER A 247 14.63 5.59 11.82
N LYS A 248 14.07 4.60 12.53
CA LYS A 248 13.13 4.76 13.66
C LYS A 248 11.90 5.62 13.30
N LYS A 249 11.56 5.67 12.01
CA LYS A 249 10.39 6.41 11.52
C LYS A 249 9.13 5.54 11.56
N LYS A 250 7.98 6.20 11.68
CA LYS A 250 6.67 5.55 11.74
C LYS A 250 5.91 5.76 10.44
N VAL A 251 5.16 4.75 10.05
CA VAL A 251 4.18 4.77 8.95
C VAL A 251 2.86 4.19 9.45
N LYS A 252 1.78 4.39 8.71
CA LYS A 252 0.53 3.69 8.99
C LYS A 252 0.42 2.44 8.13
N TYR A 253 0.31 1.31 8.79
CA TYR A 253 0.00 0.05 8.13
C TYR A 253 -1.50 -0.04 7.88
N LEU A 254 -1.87 -0.38 6.65
CA LEU A 254 -3.26 -0.51 6.22
C LEU A 254 -3.63 -1.99 6.11
N SER A 255 -4.82 -2.33 6.59
CA SER A 255 -5.38 -3.67 6.41
C SER A 255 -5.84 -3.87 4.98
N LYS A 256 -5.41 -4.96 4.34
CA LYS A 256 -5.87 -5.35 3.01
C LYS A 256 -7.39 -5.50 2.93
N LYS A 257 -8.00 -6.13 3.94
CA LYS A 257 -9.46 -6.28 4.03
C LYS A 257 -10.20 -4.94 4.01
N PHE A 258 -9.65 -3.92 4.69
CA PHE A 258 -10.22 -2.58 4.68
C PHE A 258 -10.03 -1.91 3.31
N CYS A 259 -8.81 -1.93 2.77
CA CYS A 259 -8.51 -1.28 1.49
C CYS A 259 -9.34 -1.87 0.34
N PHE A 260 -9.64 -3.16 0.37
CA PHE A 260 -10.44 -3.85 -0.65
C PHE A 260 -11.91 -3.43 -0.70
N GLN A 261 -12.37 -2.57 0.20
CA GLN A 261 -13.66 -1.89 0.09
C GLN A 261 -13.63 -0.74 -0.94
N TYR A 262 -12.44 -0.23 -1.28
CA TYR A 262 -12.24 0.93 -2.14
C TYR A 262 -11.42 0.64 -3.38
N LEU A 263 -10.40 -0.18 -3.25
CA LEU A 263 -9.47 -0.53 -4.32
C LEU A 263 -8.79 -1.88 -4.03
N GLY A 264 -8.51 -2.64 -5.05
CA GLY A 264 -7.86 -3.94 -4.90
C GLY A 264 -7.48 -4.57 -6.23
N GLY A 265 -6.66 -5.60 -6.19
CA GLY A 265 -6.15 -6.33 -7.35
C GLY A 265 -6.33 -7.84 -7.24
N ASP A 266 -6.37 -8.48 -8.39
CA ASP A 266 -6.48 -9.93 -8.52
C ASP A 266 -5.13 -10.64 -8.65
N TYR A 267 -4.02 -9.89 -8.72
CA TYR A 267 -2.64 -10.40 -8.90
C TYR A 267 -2.44 -11.23 -10.18
N ILE A 268 -3.35 -11.12 -11.16
CA ILE A 268 -3.24 -11.81 -12.44
C ILE A 268 -2.42 -10.93 -13.38
N HIS A 269 -1.19 -11.34 -13.65
CA HIS A 269 -0.32 -10.68 -14.61
C HIS A 269 -0.52 -11.24 -16.02
N LYS A 270 -0.51 -10.37 -17.02
CA LYS A 270 -0.60 -10.75 -18.44
C LYS A 270 0.62 -11.55 -18.89
N LYS A 271 1.80 -11.17 -18.38
CA LYS A 271 3.06 -11.86 -18.66
C LYS A 271 3.71 -12.30 -17.35
N ARG A 272 4.15 -13.55 -17.28
CA ARG A 272 5.09 -13.97 -16.23
C ARG A 272 6.48 -13.49 -16.65
N MET A 273 7.10 -12.63 -15.85
CA MET A 273 8.52 -12.32 -16.04
C MET A 273 9.32 -13.61 -15.81
N VAL A 274 9.84 -14.17 -16.89
CA VAL A 274 10.88 -15.19 -16.82
C VAL A 274 12.18 -14.42 -16.66
N PHE A 275 12.86 -14.61 -15.53
CA PHE A 275 14.24 -14.17 -15.40
C PHE A 275 15.08 -15.03 -16.34
N GLU A 276 15.42 -14.50 -17.51
CA GLU A 276 16.48 -15.06 -18.31
C GLU A 276 17.77 -14.92 -17.50
N ASN A 277 18.38 -16.06 -17.18
CA ASN A 277 19.75 -16.11 -16.71
C ASN A 277 20.63 -15.52 -17.82
N SER A 278 20.91 -14.23 -17.76
CA SER A 278 22.04 -13.69 -18.51
C SER A 278 23.29 -14.28 -17.88
N LYS A 279 23.89 -15.19 -18.64
CA LYS A 279 25.22 -15.75 -18.41
C LYS A 279 26.26 -14.65 -18.30
#